data_9a322e7e15d20ea9cc7256fb70e4a16a
#
_entry.id   9a322e7e15d20ea9cc7256fb70e4a16a
#
_cell.length_a   1.000
_cell.length_b   1.000
_cell.length_c   1.000
_cell.angle_alpha   90.00
_cell.angle_beta   90.00
_cell.angle_gamma   90.00
#
_symmetry.space_group_name_H-M   'P 1'
#
loop_
_entity.id
_entity.type
_entity.pdbx_description
1 polymer ?
#
loop_
_entity_poly.entity_id
_entity_poly.type
_entity_poly.pdbx_seq_one_letter_code
_entity_poly.pdbx_strand_id
1 'polypeptide(L)'
;NIIRDVGEDALRGRIYLPVTELQQFDVKAHEILNRLDSERFQALMQFQAARAHALYEEALALLPADDWKNQKPGLMMASIYRTLLREIEAKKFPVLKQRVALTPLHKLWLAWKMQALGRF
;
A
#
# COMPACT_ATOMS: atom_id res chain seq x y z
N ASN A 1 -1.25 1.16 -4.01
CA ASN A 1 -2.35 0.67 -4.86
C ASN A 1 -2.00 -0.62 -5.57
N ILE A 2 -0.79 -0.72 -6.10
CA ILE A 2 -0.31 -1.95 -6.74
C ILE A 2 -0.31 -3.12 -5.73
N ILE A 3 0.11 -2.86 -4.50
CA ILE A 3 0.10 -3.85 -3.41
C ILE A 3 -1.33 -4.29 -3.11
N ARG A 4 -2.26 -3.35 -2.98
CA ARG A 4 -3.67 -3.64 -2.70
C ARG A 4 -4.33 -4.46 -3.81
N ASP A 5 -3.99 -4.16 -5.05
CA ASP A 5 -4.71 -4.64 -6.22
C ASP A 5 -4.07 -5.87 -6.88
N VAL A 6 -3.07 -6.51 -6.25
CA VAL A 6 -2.37 -7.65 -6.84
C VAL A 6 -3.34 -8.76 -7.29
N GLY A 7 -4.30 -9.11 -6.44
CA GLY A 7 -5.29 -10.14 -6.77
C GLY A 7 -6.26 -9.73 -7.87
N GLU A 8 -6.75 -8.49 -7.83
CA GLU A 8 -7.63 -7.96 -8.89
C GLU A 8 -6.94 -7.88 -10.23
N ASP A 9 -5.68 -7.41 -10.23
CA ASP A 9 -4.88 -7.32 -11.45
C ASP A 9 -4.60 -8.72 -12.03
N ALA A 10 -4.35 -9.71 -11.17
CA ALA A 10 -4.16 -11.10 -11.59
C ALA A 10 -5.41 -11.66 -12.27
N LEU A 11 -6.60 -11.33 -11.80
CA LEU A 11 -7.86 -11.72 -12.44
C LEU A 11 -7.99 -11.18 -13.86
N ARG A 12 -7.33 -10.05 -14.14
CA ARG A 12 -7.28 -9.45 -15.47
C ARG A 12 -6.06 -9.89 -16.28
N GLY A 13 -5.30 -10.88 -15.78
CA GLY A 13 -4.08 -11.35 -16.40
C GLY A 13 -2.92 -10.38 -16.32
N ARG A 14 -2.92 -9.48 -15.33
CA ARG A 14 -1.91 -8.42 -15.21
C ARG A 14 -1.10 -8.56 -13.93
N ILE A 15 0.20 -8.30 -14.05
CA ILE A 15 1.13 -8.25 -12.92
C ILE A 15 1.93 -6.95 -13.05
N TYR A 16 1.77 -6.05 -12.07
CA TYR A 16 2.47 -4.77 -12.05
C TYR A 16 3.70 -4.77 -11.13
N LEU A 17 3.93 -5.86 -10.41
CA LEU A 17 5.14 -6.00 -9.60
C LEU A 17 6.36 -6.18 -10.52
N PRO A 18 7.51 -5.55 -10.20
CA PRO A 18 8.69 -5.64 -11.05
C PRO A 18 9.19 -7.09 -11.19
N VAL A 19 9.51 -7.48 -12.43
CA VAL A 19 9.98 -8.83 -12.73
C VAL A 19 11.26 -9.17 -11.96
N THR A 20 12.17 -8.20 -11.83
CA THR A 20 13.42 -8.38 -11.07
C THR A 20 13.17 -8.73 -9.62
N GLU A 21 12.14 -8.12 -9.01
CA GLU A 21 11.77 -8.41 -7.62
C GLU A 21 11.08 -9.74 -7.46
N LEU A 22 10.24 -10.12 -8.44
CA LEU A 22 9.67 -11.47 -8.49
C LEU A 22 10.77 -12.53 -8.52
N GLN A 23 11.79 -12.32 -9.34
CA GLN A 23 12.94 -13.21 -9.43
C GLN A 23 13.74 -13.22 -8.13
N GLN A 24 13.94 -12.06 -7.51
CA GLN A 24 14.68 -11.94 -6.25
C GLN A 24 14.07 -12.79 -5.14
N PHE A 25 12.74 -12.84 -5.07
CA PHE A 25 12.01 -13.59 -4.05
C PHE A 25 11.53 -14.97 -4.54
N ASP A 26 11.94 -15.35 -5.75
CA ASP A 26 11.57 -16.63 -6.37
C ASP A 26 10.05 -16.84 -6.43
N VAL A 27 9.32 -15.78 -6.72
CA VAL A 27 7.87 -15.83 -6.95
C VAL A 27 7.61 -15.94 -8.43
N LYS A 28 6.93 -16.99 -8.85
CA LYS A 28 6.64 -17.22 -10.27
C LYS A 28 5.39 -16.46 -10.69
N ALA A 29 5.38 -15.99 -11.94
CA ALA A 29 4.24 -15.26 -12.48
C ALA A 29 2.95 -16.09 -12.41
N HIS A 30 3.01 -17.39 -12.69
CA HIS A 30 1.83 -18.25 -12.65
C HIS A 30 1.25 -18.40 -11.23
N GLU A 31 2.09 -18.28 -10.19
CA GLU A 31 1.62 -18.31 -8.80
C GLU A 31 0.72 -17.10 -8.52
N ILE A 32 1.12 -15.92 -8.99
CA ILE A 32 0.32 -14.69 -8.84
C ILE A 32 -0.95 -14.77 -9.69
N LEU A 33 -0.84 -15.17 -10.93
CA LEU A 33 -1.98 -15.28 -11.85
C LEU A 33 -3.02 -16.29 -11.35
N ASN A 34 -2.59 -17.35 -10.69
CA ASN A 34 -3.46 -18.34 -10.07
C ASN A 34 -3.82 -17.99 -8.62
N ARG A 35 -3.39 -16.83 -8.14
CA ARG A 35 -3.66 -16.32 -6.79
C ARG A 35 -3.25 -17.30 -5.68
N LEU A 36 -2.06 -17.87 -5.84
CA LEU A 36 -1.49 -18.80 -4.87
C LEU A 36 -0.62 -18.04 -3.86
N ASP A 37 -1.01 -18.06 -2.60
CA ASP A 37 -0.24 -17.48 -1.53
C ASP A 37 0.89 -18.43 -1.12
N SER A 38 2.03 -17.86 -0.69
CA SER A 38 3.19 -18.61 -0.23
C SER A 38 4.04 -17.73 0.70
N GLU A 39 4.95 -18.38 1.44
CA GLU A 39 5.92 -17.63 2.25
C GLU A 39 6.80 -16.72 1.40
N ARG A 40 7.15 -17.16 0.19
CA ARG A 40 7.93 -16.36 -0.76
C ARG A 40 7.15 -15.13 -1.21
N PHE A 41 5.86 -15.28 -1.48
CA PHE A 41 4.98 -14.15 -1.80
C PHE A 41 4.87 -13.20 -0.62
N GLN A 42 4.72 -13.71 0.60
CA GLN A 42 4.65 -12.88 1.80
C GLN A 42 5.95 -12.06 1.98
N ALA A 43 7.10 -12.68 1.77
CA ALA A 43 8.39 -11.99 1.85
C ALA A 43 8.51 -10.88 0.80
N LEU A 44 8.07 -11.15 -0.42
CA LEU A 44 8.03 -10.15 -1.49
C LEU A 44 7.13 -8.97 -1.11
N MET A 45 5.95 -9.24 -0.58
CA MET A 45 5.01 -8.19 -0.22
C MET A 45 5.50 -7.36 0.97
N GLN A 46 6.17 -7.98 1.94
CA GLN A 46 6.80 -7.24 3.04
C GLN A 46 7.91 -6.31 2.53
N PHE A 47 8.70 -6.77 1.58
CA PHE A 47 9.71 -5.93 0.94
C PHE A 47 9.08 -4.73 0.23
N GLN A 48 8.01 -4.95 -0.53
CA GLN A 48 7.28 -3.90 -1.23
C GLN A 48 6.68 -2.88 -0.24
N ALA A 49 6.08 -3.37 0.84
CA ALA A 49 5.47 -2.53 1.86
C ALA A 49 6.52 -1.69 2.59
N ALA A 50 7.65 -2.28 2.96
CA ALA A 50 8.75 -1.56 3.62
C ALA A 50 9.27 -0.43 2.73
N ARG A 51 9.43 -0.69 1.43
CA ARG A 51 9.84 0.34 0.47
C ARG A 51 8.79 1.45 0.35
N ALA A 52 7.50 1.09 0.30
CA ALA A 52 6.44 2.07 0.23
C ALA A 52 6.42 2.98 1.47
N HIS A 53 6.57 2.42 2.66
CA HIS A 53 6.67 3.21 3.89
C HIS A 53 7.88 4.13 3.88
N ALA A 54 9.04 3.64 3.43
CA ALA A 54 10.25 4.47 3.31
C ALA A 54 10.04 5.64 2.36
N LEU A 55 9.34 5.42 1.23
CA LEU A 55 9.01 6.49 0.29
C LEU A 55 8.07 7.51 0.90
N TYR A 56 7.09 7.11 1.70
CA TYR A 56 6.23 8.04 2.44
C TYR A 56 7.04 8.90 3.41
N GLU A 57 7.95 8.29 4.18
CA GLU A 57 8.78 9.03 5.13
C GLU A 57 9.70 10.03 4.42
N GLU A 58 10.31 9.61 3.31
CA GLU A 58 11.17 10.47 2.51
C GLU A 58 10.39 11.65 1.95
N ALA A 59 9.22 11.40 1.38
CA ALA A 59 8.37 12.45 0.82
C ALA A 59 7.94 13.46 1.90
N LEU A 60 7.57 12.98 3.09
CA LEU A 60 7.18 13.85 4.21
C LEU A 60 8.35 14.68 4.70
N ALA A 61 9.56 14.10 4.77
CA ALA A 61 10.76 14.81 5.19
C ALA A 61 11.16 15.92 4.22
N LEU A 62 10.86 15.75 2.93
CA LEU A 62 11.16 16.74 1.90
C LEU A 62 10.11 17.85 1.79
N LEU A 63 8.94 17.67 2.44
CA LEU A 63 7.86 18.65 2.37
C LEU A 63 8.21 19.87 3.24
N PRO A 64 8.31 21.09 2.66
CA PRO A 64 8.54 22.30 3.44
C PRO A 64 7.39 22.57 4.42
N ALA A 65 7.73 23.06 5.61
CA ALA A 65 6.73 23.37 6.64
C ALA A 65 5.66 24.36 6.16
N ASP A 66 6.05 25.31 5.33
CA ASP A 66 5.15 26.34 4.80
C ASP A 66 4.11 25.79 3.82
N ASP A 67 4.40 24.63 3.21
CA ASP A 67 3.52 24.01 2.21
C ASP A 67 2.48 23.07 2.83
N TRP A 68 2.58 22.75 4.10
CA TRP A 68 1.66 21.81 4.76
C TRP A 68 0.19 22.22 4.61
N LYS A 69 -0.11 23.53 4.74
CA LYS A 69 -1.48 24.02 4.59
C LYS A 69 -2.00 23.84 3.17
N ASN A 70 -1.15 24.11 2.17
CA ASN A 70 -1.52 24.02 0.76
C ASN A 70 -1.63 22.57 0.30
N GLN A 71 -0.94 21.65 0.97
CA GLN A 71 -0.89 20.24 0.62
C GLN A 71 -1.83 19.36 1.46
N LYS A 72 -2.69 19.96 2.30
CA LYS A 72 -3.59 19.19 3.16
C LYS A 72 -4.42 18.14 2.42
N PRO A 73 -5.06 18.44 1.28
CA PRO A 73 -5.81 17.39 0.57
C PRO A 73 -4.95 16.21 0.15
N GLY A 74 -3.74 16.46 -0.38
CA GLY A 74 -2.78 15.42 -0.72
C GLY A 74 -2.31 14.63 0.49
N LEU A 75 -2.09 15.32 1.62
CA LEU A 75 -1.70 14.68 2.88
C LEU A 75 -2.83 13.80 3.44
N MET A 76 -4.09 14.20 3.29
CA MET A 76 -5.24 13.39 3.67
C MET A 76 -5.27 12.09 2.88
N MET A 77 -5.09 12.18 1.55
CA MET A 77 -5.05 10.99 0.70
C MET A 77 -3.88 10.08 1.04
N ALA A 78 -2.69 10.66 1.28
CA ALA A 78 -1.52 9.89 1.69
C ALA A 78 -1.76 9.18 3.02
N SER A 79 -2.41 9.83 3.98
CA SER A 79 -2.76 9.23 5.26
C SER A 79 -3.69 8.03 5.08
N ILE A 80 -4.71 8.16 4.25
CA ILE A 80 -5.66 7.09 3.95
C ILE A 80 -4.93 5.90 3.32
N TYR A 81 -4.12 6.14 2.29
CA TYR A 81 -3.41 5.05 1.59
C TYR A 81 -2.36 4.39 2.47
N ARG A 82 -1.64 5.18 3.29
CA ARG A 82 -0.65 4.61 4.21
C ARG A 82 -1.32 3.75 5.29
N THR A 83 -2.46 4.19 5.81
CA THR A 83 -3.25 3.43 6.77
C THR A 83 -3.78 2.14 6.15
N LEU A 84 -4.25 2.21 4.90
CA LEU A 84 -4.65 1.03 4.16
C LEU A 84 -3.50 0.04 4.01
N LEU A 85 -2.30 0.52 3.71
CA LEU A 85 -1.11 -0.33 3.63
C LEU A 85 -0.83 -1.03 4.95
N ARG A 86 -0.94 -0.31 6.08
CA ARG A 86 -0.78 -0.91 7.42
C ARG A 86 -1.84 -1.97 7.70
N GLU A 87 -3.08 -1.77 7.27
CA GLU A 87 -4.13 -2.78 7.38
C GLU A 87 -3.81 -4.03 6.56
N ILE A 88 -3.33 -3.85 5.34
CA ILE A 88 -2.91 -4.96 4.48
C ILE A 88 -1.79 -5.76 5.15
N GLU A 89 -0.80 -5.08 5.73
CA GLU A 89 0.29 -5.72 6.47
C GLU A 89 -0.21 -6.49 7.68
N ALA A 90 -1.09 -5.85 8.46
CA ALA A 90 -1.65 -6.46 9.68
C ALA A 90 -2.44 -7.74 9.37
N LYS A 91 -3.08 -7.81 8.22
CA LYS A 91 -3.82 -8.98 7.74
C LYS A 91 -2.96 -9.96 6.95
N LYS A 92 -1.65 -9.76 6.89
CA LYS A 92 -0.67 -10.61 6.21
C LYS A 92 -0.92 -10.71 4.70
N PHE A 93 -1.17 -9.56 4.08
CA PHE A 93 -1.28 -9.41 2.63
C PHE A 93 -2.29 -10.36 1.97
N PRO A 94 -3.59 -10.33 2.36
CA PRO A 94 -4.59 -11.20 1.74
C PRO A 94 -5.01 -10.73 0.35
N VAL A 95 -4.15 -9.95 -0.30
CA VAL A 95 -4.44 -9.23 -1.55
C VAL A 95 -4.68 -10.14 -2.76
N LEU A 96 -4.20 -11.38 -2.72
CA LEU A 96 -4.46 -12.36 -3.78
C LEU A 96 -5.90 -12.85 -3.79
N LYS A 97 -6.55 -12.86 -2.62
CA LYS A 97 -7.89 -13.44 -2.46
C LYS A 97 -8.99 -12.40 -2.27
N GLN A 98 -8.64 -11.21 -1.77
CA GLN A 98 -9.61 -10.16 -1.51
C GLN A 98 -8.97 -8.78 -1.63
N ARG A 99 -9.79 -7.77 -1.85
CA ARG A 99 -9.36 -6.38 -1.81
C ARG A 99 -9.57 -5.84 -0.41
N VAL A 100 -8.49 -5.39 0.24
CA VAL A 100 -8.57 -4.75 1.56
C VAL A 100 -8.94 -3.29 1.38
N ALA A 101 -9.90 -2.81 2.15
CA ALA A 101 -10.35 -1.42 2.12
C ALA A 101 -10.63 -0.92 3.54
N LEU A 102 -10.47 0.38 3.74
CA LEU A 102 -10.83 1.03 4.99
C LEU A 102 -12.34 1.27 5.03
N THR A 103 -12.92 1.21 6.24
CA THR A 103 -14.32 1.57 6.41
C THR A 103 -14.53 3.07 6.16
N PRO A 104 -15.72 3.50 5.73
CA PRO A 104 -16.00 4.93 5.57
C PRO A 104 -15.78 5.75 6.86
N LEU A 105 -16.12 5.19 8.01
CA LEU A 105 -15.90 5.87 9.30
C LEU A 105 -14.41 6.06 9.58
N HIS A 106 -13.58 5.07 9.28
CA HIS A 106 -12.13 5.18 9.45
C HIS A 106 -11.54 6.25 8.52
N LYS A 107 -12.00 6.31 7.28
CA LYS A 107 -11.58 7.35 6.33
C LYS A 107 -11.95 8.74 6.82
N LEU A 108 -13.15 8.92 7.34
CA LEU A 108 -13.61 10.18 7.91
C LEU A 108 -12.78 10.58 9.12
N TRP A 109 -12.46 9.63 10.01
CA TRP A 109 -11.60 9.86 11.18
C TRP A 109 -10.23 10.37 10.74
N LEU A 110 -9.62 9.72 9.74
CA LEU A 110 -8.30 10.10 9.24
C LEU A 110 -8.31 11.49 8.62
N ALA A 111 -9.35 11.82 7.86
CA ALA A 111 -9.50 13.15 7.26
C ALA A 111 -9.62 14.22 8.34
N TRP A 112 -10.46 13.98 9.36
CA TRP A 112 -10.62 14.90 10.49
C TRP A 112 -9.32 15.09 11.26
N LYS A 113 -8.62 14.00 11.56
CA LYS A 113 -7.34 14.02 12.26
C LYS A 113 -6.30 14.85 11.50
N MET A 114 -6.21 14.67 10.20
CA MET A 114 -5.27 15.42 9.36
C MET A 114 -5.62 16.91 9.36
N GLN A 115 -6.91 17.24 9.25
CA GLN A 115 -7.38 18.61 9.19
C GLN A 115 -7.22 19.35 10.53
N ALA A 116 -7.54 18.66 11.64
CA ALA A 116 -7.50 19.24 12.98
C ALA A 116 -6.08 19.25 13.58
N LEU A 117 -5.32 18.17 13.38
CA LEU A 117 -4.01 17.96 14.01
C LEU A 117 -2.84 18.11 13.04
N GLY A 118 -3.09 18.08 11.73
CA GLY A 118 -2.05 18.24 10.70
C GLY A 118 -1.02 17.13 10.68
N ARG A 119 -1.38 15.89 11.06
CA ARG A 119 -0.43 14.78 11.09
C ARG A 119 -1.07 13.43 10.72
N PHE A 120 -0.19 12.52 10.39
CA PHE A 120 -0.55 11.16 9.99
C PHE A 120 -0.94 10.26 11.15
#